data_ec08e98a324f52990d2d0be778d8d137
#
_entry.id   ec08e98a324f52990d2d0be778d8d137
#
_cell.length_a   1.000
_cell.length_b   1.000
_cell.length_c   1.000
_cell.angle_alpha   90.00
_cell.angle_beta   90.00
_cell.angle_gamma   90.00
#
_symmetry.space_group_name_H-M   'P 1'
#
loop_
_entity.id
_entity.type
_entity.pdbx_description
1 polymer ?
#
loop_
_entity_poly.entity_id
_entity_poly.type
_entity_poly.pdbx_seq_one_letter_code
_entity_poly.pdbx_strand_id
1 'polypeptide(L)'
;MKKTGCDVSRRGFLAAALAVGAASAVPSSAKAVGKATVVPGHEGLKVKVTPYFNGGWTMYMFADRCNDVMLSTLFKSPSGKVVMVDGGWPKDAEELLVPALKELGGTIEAWFLTHAHFDHYGALSDIIKKPKFCGLKIKKVIHKFLPLDFIAETEKGSIPYVTPFLKNLEKSKLKVETPKVGQVWDFGEGITFECLNDYDLTMKGNSINNSSICYRVMNGGKSILVTGDIGWPMADKMLKDLPPEKIKSDIVFLSHHGQNGANKNFYEVVKPEICVWPTPRWLWDNGGDCPGSGPWLTNYVKCWMQELGVKRQFLLTKDAALGPKK
;
A
#
# COMPACT_ATOMS: atom_id res chain seq x y z
N MET A 1 -11.97 16.74 -34.14
CA MET A 1 -11.70 16.10 -32.80
C MET A 1 -10.82 14.88 -33.05
N LYS A 2 -9.51 14.97 -32.77
CA LYS A 2 -8.58 13.84 -32.93
C LYS A 2 -8.74 12.92 -31.70
N LYS A 3 -9.16 11.66 -31.93
CA LYS A 3 -9.11 10.59 -30.92
C LYS A 3 -7.66 10.24 -30.69
N THR A 4 -7.10 10.61 -29.55
CA THR A 4 -5.81 10.09 -29.06
C THR A 4 -6.09 8.75 -28.40
N GLY A 5 -6.18 7.69 -29.18
CA GLY A 5 -6.22 6.33 -28.66
C GLY A 5 -4.81 5.92 -28.21
N CYS A 6 -4.65 5.44 -27.00
CA CYS A 6 -3.47 4.70 -26.56
C CYS A 6 -3.43 3.34 -27.29
N ASP A 7 -2.94 3.32 -28.51
CA ASP A 7 -2.77 2.08 -29.27
C ASP A 7 -1.40 1.48 -28.98
N VAL A 8 -1.36 0.54 -28.00
CA VAL A 8 -0.14 -0.19 -27.65
C VAL A 8 -0.33 -1.63 -28.09
N SER A 9 0.44 -2.06 -29.10
CA SER A 9 0.39 -3.44 -29.56
C SER A 9 0.80 -4.41 -28.44
N ARG A 10 0.08 -5.55 -28.33
CA ARG A 10 0.35 -6.64 -27.36
C ARG A 10 1.81 -7.12 -27.34
N ARG A 11 2.58 -6.90 -28.44
CA ARG A 11 4.00 -7.29 -28.53
C ARG A 11 4.94 -6.35 -27.75
N GLY A 12 4.67 -5.05 -27.69
CA GLY A 12 5.45 -4.12 -26.87
C GLY A 12 5.25 -4.33 -25.38
N PHE A 13 4.07 -4.79 -24.98
CA PHE A 13 3.69 -5.04 -23.61
C PHE A 13 4.42 -6.25 -22.99
N LEU A 14 4.57 -7.34 -23.77
CA LEU A 14 5.30 -8.55 -23.34
C LEU A 14 6.82 -8.32 -23.21
N ALA A 15 7.40 -7.46 -24.04
CA ALA A 15 8.83 -7.15 -23.98
C ALA A 15 9.20 -6.33 -22.74
N ALA A 16 8.33 -5.41 -22.29
CA ALA A 16 8.56 -4.65 -21.07
C ALA A 16 8.41 -5.51 -19.80
N ALA A 17 7.49 -6.49 -19.81
CA ALA A 17 7.29 -7.39 -18.67
C ALA A 17 8.44 -8.41 -18.46
N LEU A 18 9.15 -8.79 -19.54
CA LEU A 18 10.29 -9.72 -19.48
C LEU A 18 11.62 -9.03 -19.11
N ALA A 19 11.74 -7.72 -19.27
CA ALA A 19 12.97 -6.98 -18.95
C ALA A 19 13.12 -6.64 -17.45
N VAL A 20 12.07 -6.75 -16.65
CA VAL A 20 12.07 -6.37 -15.21
C VAL A 20 12.41 -7.55 -14.28
N GLY A 21 12.62 -8.74 -14.81
CA GLY A 21 13.02 -9.92 -14.04
C GLY A 21 14.47 -9.96 -13.55
N ALA A 22 15.28 -8.94 -13.79
CA ALA A 22 16.70 -8.98 -13.45
C ALA A 22 17.28 -7.60 -13.15
N ALA A 23 16.74 -6.85 -12.21
CA ALA A 23 17.51 -5.77 -11.55
C ALA A 23 16.71 -5.12 -10.41
N SER A 24 16.66 -5.74 -9.26
CA SER A 24 16.53 -5.00 -8.00
C SER A 24 17.90 -4.93 -7.31
N ALA A 25 18.93 -4.51 -8.05
CA ALA A 25 20.14 -3.99 -7.47
C ALA A 25 19.94 -2.47 -7.34
N VAL A 26 19.63 -2.02 -6.13
CA VAL A 26 19.67 -0.60 -5.79
C VAL A 26 21.08 -0.09 -6.06
N PRO A 27 21.32 0.88 -6.99
CA PRO A 27 22.63 1.48 -7.13
C PRO A 27 22.87 2.36 -5.90
N SER A 28 23.79 1.94 -5.05
CA SER A 28 24.35 2.80 -4.01
C SER A 28 25.31 3.79 -4.67
N SER A 29 24.80 4.89 -5.20
CA SER A 29 25.54 6.13 -5.43
C SER A 29 24.60 7.25 -5.91
N ALA A 30 23.75 7.74 -5.03
CA ALA A 30 23.22 9.09 -5.21
C ALA A 30 24.25 10.07 -4.67
N LYS A 31 24.96 10.76 -5.55
CA LYS A 31 25.76 11.95 -5.19
C LYS A 31 24.83 12.96 -4.53
N ALA A 32 25.26 13.43 -3.36
CA ALA A 32 24.61 14.50 -2.61
C ALA A 32 24.35 15.71 -3.52
N VAL A 33 23.12 15.97 -3.83
CA VAL A 33 22.67 17.23 -4.43
C VAL A 33 21.84 17.97 -3.38
N GLY A 34 22.38 19.13 -3.01
CA GLY A 34 21.68 20.24 -2.40
C GLY A 34 21.12 19.98 -0.98
N LYS A 35 21.45 20.89 -0.06
CA LYS A 35 20.91 20.99 1.30
C LYS A 35 19.41 20.71 1.28
N ALA A 36 19.02 19.60 1.92
CA ALA A 36 17.62 19.33 2.21
C ALA A 36 17.02 20.53 2.93
N THR A 37 16.06 21.19 2.32
CA THR A 37 15.21 22.14 3.03
C THR A 37 14.49 21.31 4.08
N VAL A 38 14.74 21.60 5.36
CA VAL A 38 14.00 21.04 6.48
C VAL A 38 12.54 21.33 6.22
N VAL A 39 11.77 20.30 5.86
CA VAL A 39 10.32 20.40 5.84
C VAL A 39 9.91 20.63 7.29
N PRO A 40 9.14 21.69 7.62
CA PRO A 40 8.71 21.94 8.99
C PRO A 40 8.08 20.70 9.57
N GLY A 41 8.47 20.31 10.79
CA GLY A 41 7.99 19.13 11.46
C GLY A 41 6.47 19.03 11.38
N HIS A 42 5.96 17.81 11.15
CA HIS A 42 4.52 17.56 11.10
C HIS A 42 3.88 17.99 12.40
N GLU A 43 3.14 19.09 12.34
CA GLU A 43 2.24 19.47 13.42
C GLU A 43 0.98 18.59 13.32
N GLY A 44 1.09 17.32 13.74
CA GLY A 44 -0.03 16.42 13.90
C GLY A 44 -0.81 16.05 12.62
N LEU A 45 -1.99 15.45 12.79
CA LEU A 45 -2.90 15.08 11.70
C LEU A 45 -3.66 16.30 11.10
N LYS A 46 -2.97 17.40 10.83
CA LYS A 46 -3.56 18.63 10.26
C LYS A 46 -3.94 18.49 8.78
N VAL A 47 -4.43 17.33 8.38
CA VAL A 47 -4.93 17.09 7.04
C VAL A 47 -6.39 17.50 6.96
N LYS A 48 -6.76 18.32 5.96
CA LYS A 48 -8.17 18.63 5.70
C LYS A 48 -8.94 17.38 5.36
N VAL A 49 -9.88 16.98 6.21
CA VAL A 49 -10.74 15.83 5.98
C VAL A 49 -11.79 16.19 4.92
N THR A 50 -11.82 15.44 3.82
CA THR A 50 -12.84 15.58 2.77
C THR A 50 -14.03 14.68 3.11
N PRO A 51 -15.26 15.18 3.22
CA PRO A 51 -16.45 14.38 3.47
C PRO A 51 -16.70 13.39 2.32
N TYR A 52 -16.86 12.11 2.65
CA TYR A 52 -17.12 11.06 1.64
C TYR A 52 -17.99 9.92 2.17
N PHE A 53 -17.71 9.40 3.37
CA PHE A 53 -18.41 8.25 3.94
C PHE A 53 -19.79 8.64 4.52
N ASN A 54 -20.73 7.69 4.57
CA ASN A 54 -22.02 7.86 5.21
C ASN A 54 -21.95 7.38 6.68
N GLY A 55 -21.20 8.10 7.54
CA GLY A 55 -20.78 7.61 8.85
C GLY A 55 -19.45 6.83 8.78
N GLY A 56 -19.17 5.98 9.78
CA GLY A 56 -17.94 5.20 9.84
C GLY A 56 -16.72 5.99 10.29
N TRP A 57 -15.55 5.54 9.86
CA TRP A 57 -14.25 6.02 10.32
C TRP A 57 -13.63 7.02 9.36
N THR A 58 -12.78 7.91 9.85
CA THR A 58 -11.93 8.74 9.01
C THR A 58 -10.74 7.92 8.52
N MET A 59 -10.50 7.90 7.21
CA MET A 59 -9.34 7.30 6.56
C MET A 59 -8.30 8.38 6.27
N TYR A 60 -7.10 8.24 6.83
CA TYR A 60 -5.93 9.05 6.53
C TYR A 60 -5.00 8.26 5.62
N MET A 61 -4.53 8.88 4.56
CA MET A 61 -3.63 8.35 3.57
C MET A 61 -2.35 9.19 3.59
N PHE A 62 -1.22 8.56 3.86
CA PHE A 62 0.02 9.28 4.10
C PHE A 62 0.93 9.28 2.87
N ALA A 63 1.58 10.40 2.63
CA ALA A 63 2.70 10.54 1.71
C ALA A 63 4.00 10.15 2.42
N ASP A 64 4.96 9.62 1.67
CA ASP A 64 6.27 9.26 2.19
C ASP A 64 7.09 10.47 2.69
N ARG A 65 8.05 10.23 3.57
CA ARG A 65 9.02 11.23 4.07
C ARG A 65 10.43 10.94 3.58
N CYS A 66 10.59 9.92 2.74
CA CYS A 66 11.88 9.42 2.24
C CYS A 66 12.13 9.79 0.79
N ASN A 67 11.16 10.37 0.09
CA ASN A 67 11.13 10.51 -1.37
C ASN A 67 11.24 9.15 -2.08
N ASP A 68 10.55 8.15 -1.53
CA ASP A 68 10.51 6.78 -2.02
C ASP A 68 9.06 6.27 -2.07
N VAL A 69 8.84 5.08 -2.58
CA VAL A 69 7.53 4.45 -2.58
C VAL A 69 7.10 4.09 -1.15
N MET A 70 5.81 4.23 -0.85
CA MET A 70 5.26 3.88 0.45
C MET A 70 3.76 3.61 0.35
N LEU A 71 3.28 2.57 1.03
CA LEU A 71 1.87 2.47 1.38
C LEU A 71 1.71 2.61 2.89
N SER A 72 0.88 3.56 3.31
CA SER A 72 0.54 3.74 4.72
C SER A 72 -0.83 4.39 4.86
N THR A 73 -1.74 3.70 5.52
CA THR A 73 -3.11 4.17 5.71
C THR A 73 -3.57 3.91 7.14
N LEU A 74 -4.18 4.92 7.73
CA LEU A 74 -4.73 4.89 9.08
C LEU A 74 -6.24 5.10 9.04
N PHE A 75 -6.98 4.27 9.75
CA PHE A 75 -8.40 4.45 9.99
C PHE A 75 -8.62 4.83 11.46
N LYS A 76 -9.35 5.93 11.69
CA LYS A 76 -9.69 6.44 13.01
C LYS A 76 -11.19 6.48 13.22
N SER A 77 -11.66 5.80 14.26
CA SER A 77 -13.08 5.81 14.63
C SER A 77 -13.51 7.12 15.30
N PRO A 78 -14.82 7.40 15.35
CA PRO A 78 -15.36 8.47 16.20
C PRO A 78 -14.98 8.34 17.67
N SER A 79 -14.92 7.13 18.22
CA SER A 79 -14.52 6.85 19.61
C SER A 79 -13.01 6.86 19.86
N GLY A 80 -12.17 7.06 18.83
CA GLY A 80 -10.72 7.14 18.94
C GLY A 80 -9.96 5.82 18.75
N LYS A 81 -10.62 4.73 18.33
CA LYS A 81 -9.93 3.51 17.91
C LYS A 81 -9.12 3.76 16.65
N VAL A 82 -7.99 3.08 16.51
CA VAL A 82 -7.10 3.20 15.35
C VAL A 82 -6.80 1.82 14.76
N VAL A 83 -6.87 1.72 13.44
CA VAL A 83 -6.38 0.57 12.66
C VAL A 83 -5.40 1.07 11.61
N MET A 84 -4.27 0.37 11.45
CA MET A 84 -3.26 0.68 10.45
C MET A 84 -3.26 -0.37 9.34
N VAL A 85 -2.96 0.05 8.12
CA VAL A 85 -2.57 -0.82 7.00
C VAL A 85 -1.23 -0.33 6.47
N ASP A 86 -0.24 -1.21 6.50
CA ASP A 86 1.15 -0.93 6.20
C ASP A 86 1.71 0.30 6.98
N GLY A 87 2.86 0.83 6.62
CA GLY A 87 3.45 1.89 7.43
C GLY A 87 4.62 2.63 6.79
N GLY A 88 5.16 2.13 5.67
CA GLY A 88 6.29 2.75 5.00
C GLY A 88 7.65 2.37 5.62
N TRP A 89 8.61 3.26 5.44
CA TRP A 89 10.01 3.11 5.83
C TRP A 89 10.25 3.43 7.32
N PRO A 90 11.40 3.05 7.89
CA PRO A 90 11.75 3.44 9.26
C PRO A 90 11.72 4.95 9.52
N LYS A 91 12.11 5.76 8.53
CA LYS A 91 12.06 7.23 8.64
C LYS A 91 10.62 7.74 8.76
N ASP A 92 9.67 7.10 8.05
CA ASP A 92 8.26 7.45 8.16
C ASP A 92 7.71 7.13 9.56
N ALA A 93 8.27 6.13 10.27
CA ALA A 93 7.91 5.88 11.66
C ALA A 93 8.22 7.09 12.55
N GLU A 94 9.41 7.66 12.43
CA GLU A 94 9.89 8.75 13.28
C GLU A 94 9.23 10.09 12.92
N GLU A 95 9.23 10.44 11.62
CA GLU A 95 8.80 11.75 11.15
C GLU A 95 7.28 11.88 10.99
N LEU A 96 6.54 10.75 10.91
CA LEU A 96 5.13 10.74 10.60
C LEU A 96 4.29 9.91 11.58
N LEU A 97 4.49 8.56 11.59
CA LEU A 97 3.51 7.68 12.21
C LEU A 97 3.51 7.75 13.73
N VAL A 98 4.70 7.78 14.37
CA VAL A 98 4.76 7.84 15.85
C VAL A 98 4.15 9.15 16.37
N PRO A 99 4.46 10.34 15.83
CA PRO A 99 3.77 11.57 16.19
C PRO A 99 2.26 11.52 15.98
N ALA A 100 1.80 11.09 14.80
CA ALA A 100 0.39 11.00 14.46
C ALA A 100 -0.37 10.02 15.37
N LEU A 101 0.19 8.84 15.62
CA LEU A 101 -0.42 7.83 16.48
C LEU A 101 -0.49 8.28 17.95
N LYS A 102 0.52 9.00 18.44
CA LYS A 102 0.49 9.57 19.80
C LYS A 102 -0.59 10.62 19.96
N GLU A 103 -0.77 11.49 18.97
CA GLU A 103 -1.85 12.48 18.95
C GLU A 103 -3.23 11.81 19.05
N LEU A 104 -3.38 10.62 18.50
CA LEU A 104 -4.60 9.80 18.56
C LEU A 104 -4.75 8.96 19.83
N GLY A 105 -3.91 9.15 20.83
CA GLY A 105 -3.95 8.41 22.09
C GLY A 105 -3.09 7.14 22.12
N GLY A 106 -2.31 6.90 21.07
CA GLY A 106 -1.26 5.88 21.04
C GLY A 106 -1.71 4.41 21.05
N THR A 107 -3.01 4.14 20.90
CA THR A 107 -3.54 2.77 20.91
C THR A 107 -4.00 2.33 19.52
N ILE A 108 -3.38 1.26 19.02
CA ILE A 108 -3.65 0.64 17.73
C ILE A 108 -4.36 -0.70 17.97
N GLU A 109 -5.61 -0.83 17.50
CA GLU A 109 -6.42 -2.05 17.63
C GLU A 109 -5.86 -3.20 16.81
N ALA A 110 -5.41 -2.90 15.58
CA ALA A 110 -4.75 -3.83 14.67
C ALA A 110 -3.83 -3.10 13.71
N TRP A 111 -2.72 -3.73 13.37
CA TRP A 111 -1.82 -3.30 12.31
C TRP A 111 -1.76 -4.40 11.25
N PHE A 112 -2.39 -4.16 10.10
CA PHE A 112 -2.37 -5.06 8.96
C PHE A 112 -1.13 -4.80 8.13
N LEU A 113 -0.45 -5.86 7.69
CA LEU A 113 0.63 -5.80 6.72
C LEU A 113 0.23 -6.59 5.48
N THR A 114 0.42 -5.99 4.31
CA THR A 114 0.06 -6.62 3.04
C THR A 114 1.08 -7.66 2.61
N HIS A 115 2.37 -7.33 2.60
CA HIS A 115 3.45 -8.22 2.18
C HIS A 115 4.81 -7.84 2.77
N ALA A 116 5.87 -8.56 2.39
CA ALA A 116 7.18 -8.51 3.04
C ALA A 116 8.19 -7.56 2.35
N HIS A 117 7.75 -6.46 1.70
CA HIS A 117 8.64 -5.41 1.27
C HIS A 117 8.79 -4.30 2.31
N PHE A 118 9.98 -3.73 2.39
CA PHE A 118 10.37 -2.89 3.52
C PHE A 118 9.67 -1.53 3.54
N ASP A 119 9.23 -1.03 2.41
CA ASP A 119 8.40 0.17 2.25
C ASP A 119 6.93 -0.01 2.70
N HIS A 120 6.56 -1.22 3.15
CA HIS A 120 5.26 -1.53 3.75
C HIS A 120 5.35 -1.79 5.25
N TYR A 121 6.37 -2.53 5.72
CA TYR A 121 6.49 -2.88 7.14
C TYR A 121 7.66 -2.19 7.87
N GLY A 122 8.49 -1.43 7.18
CA GLY A 122 9.71 -0.83 7.72
C GLY A 122 9.46 0.04 8.94
N ALA A 123 8.41 0.86 8.92
CA ALA A 123 8.03 1.68 10.05
C ALA A 123 7.65 0.84 11.28
N LEU A 124 6.83 -0.20 11.13
CA LEU A 124 6.53 -1.10 12.23
C LEU A 124 7.79 -1.82 12.72
N SER A 125 8.67 -2.25 11.79
CA SER A 125 9.96 -2.86 12.12
C SER A 125 10.83 -1.96 12.99
N ASP A 126 10.81 -0.65 12.77
CA ASP A 126 11.54 0.31 13.57
C ASP A 126 10.87 0.52 14.94
N ILE A 127 9.57 0.70 14.97
CA ILE A 127 8.80 0.92 16.20
C ILE A 127 8.97 -0.23 17.19
N ILE A 128 8.87 -1.49 16.75
CA ILE A 128 8.95 -2.65 17.65
C ILE A 128 10.35 -2.90 18.24
N LYS A 129 11.39 -2.31 17.65
CA LYS A 129 12.77 -2.35 18.19
C LYS A 129 12.98 -1.33 19.31
N LYS A 130 12.17 -0.28 19.36
CA LYS A 130 12.36 0.82 20.32
C LYS A 130 11.69 0.52 21.66
N PRO A 131 12.23 1.04 22.77
CA PRO A 131 11.67 0.82 24.10
C PRO A 131 10.18 1.18 24.15
N LYS A 132 9.38 0.28 24.74
CA LYS A 132 7.92 0.47 24.88
C LYS A 132 7.24 0.89 23.55
N PHE A 133 7.76 0.45 22.40
CA PHE A 133 7.22 0.79 21.07
C PHE A 133 7.00 2.29 20.87
N CYS A 134 7.99 3.09 21.24
CA CYS A 134 7.89 4.57 21.22
C CYS A 134 6.76 5.15 22.09
N GLY A 135 6.24 4.40 23.06
CA GLY A 135 5.07 4.78 23.88
C GLY A 135 3.73 4.41 23.25
N LEU A 136 3.72 3.66 22.15
CA LEU A 136 2.51 3.17 21.53
C LEU A 136 2.04 1.84 22.14
N LYS A 137 0.72 1.61 22.10
CA LYS A 137 0.10 0.34 22.49
C LYS A 137 -0.46 -0.35 21.24
N ILE A 138 0.24 -1.36 20.75
CA ILE A 138 -0.21 -2.17 19.62
C ILE A 138 -0.88 -3.44 20.17
N LYS A 139 -2.17 -3.65 19.87
CA LYS A 139 -2.91 -4.81 20.38
C LYS A 139 -2.61 -6.07 19.60
N LYS A 140 -2.50 -5.96 18.26
CA LYS A 140 -2.14 -7.09 17.40
C LYS A 140 -1.57 -6.63 16.07
N VAL A 141 -0.75 -7.51 15.46
CA VAL A 141 -0.25 -7.41 14.10
C VAL A 141 -0.89 -8.53 13.29
N ILE A 142 -1.35 -8.22 12.08
CA ILE A 142 -2.00 -9.18 11.18
C ILE A 142 -1.17 -9.23 9.92
N HIS A 143 -0.55 -10.38 9.64
CA HIS A 143 0.23 -10.58 8.42
C HIS A 143 0.31 -12.05 8.01
N LYS A 144 0.62 -12.26 6.73
CA LYS A 144 0.91 -13.60 6.18
C LYS A 144 2.03 -13.48 5.15
N PHE A 145 3.25 -13.30 5.63
CA PHE A 145 4.43 -13.25 4.76
C PHE A 145 4.75 -14.64 4.20
N LEU A 146 5.39 -14.66 3.04
CA LEU A 146 5.93 -15.88 2.46
C LEU A 146 6.89 -16.59 3.42
N PRO A 147 7.02 -17.92 3.36
CA PRO A 147 8.07 -18.66 4.05
C PRO A 147 9.46 -18.12 3.70
N LEU A 148 10.35 -18.04 4.71
CA LEU A 148 11.69 -17.44 4.53
C LEU A 148 12.56 -18.22 3.52
N ASP A 149 12.43 -19.53 3.46
CA ASP A 149 13.10 -20.38 2.48
C ASP A 149 12.64 -20.06 1.05
N PHE A 150 11.34 -19.83 0.85
CA PHE A 150 10.81 -19.42 -0.43
C PHE A 150 11.29 -18.02 -0.84
N ILE A 151 11.33 -17.06 0.11
CA ILE A 151 11.91 -15.73 -0.15
C ILE A 151 13.41 -15.86 -0.48
N ALA A 152 14.14 -16.74 0.23
CA ALA A 152 15.56 -16.96 -0.05
C ALA A 152 15.82 -17.54 -1.44
N GLU A 153 14.89 -18.34 -1.96
CA GLU A 153 14.94 -18.87 -3.32
C GLU A 153 14.60 -17.79 -4.37
N THR A 154 13.56 -17.01 -4.14
CA THR A 154 12.95 -16.17 -5.18
C THR A 154 13.38 -14.71 -5.13
N GLU A 155 13.58 -14.14 -3.93
CA GLU A 155 13.96 -12.72 -3.69
C GLU A 155 14.96 -12.61 -2.54
N LYS A 156 16.10 -13.29 -2.66
CA LYS A 156 17.16 -13.37 -1.63
C LYS A 156 17.56 -12.03 -1.03
N GLY A 157 17.49 -10.95 -1.81
CA GLY A 157 17.81 -9.60 -1.36
C GLY A 157 16.93 -9.09 -0.20
N SER A 158 15.73 -9.64 -0.01
CA SER A 158 14.81 -9.25 1.05
C SER A 158 15.09 -9.94 2.40
N ILE A 159 15.82 -11.05 2.40
CA ILE A 159 16.13 -11.85 3.61
C ILE A 159 16.82 -11.04 4.72
N PRO A 160 17.82 -10.16 4.43
CA PRO A 160 18.48 -9.36 5.47
C PRO A 160 17.53 -8.39 6.21
N TYR A 161 16.39 -8.07 5.63
CA TYR A 161 15.40 -7.15 6.20
C TYR A 161 14.25 -7.89 6.87
N VAL A 162 13.68 -8.90 6.20
CA VAL A 162 12.49 -9.60 6.69
C VAL A 162 12.81 -10.53 7.87
N THR A 163 13.96 -11.20 7.85
CA THR A 163 14.34 -12.12 8.95
C THR A 163 14.50 -11.41 10.30
N PRO A 164 15.22 -10.27 10.40
CA PRO A 164 15.29 -9.52 11.66
C PRO A 164 13.93 -8.98 12.11
N PHE A 165 13.07 -8.56 11.18
CA PHE A 165 11.72 -8.12 11.51
C PHE A 165 10.92 -9.21 12.21
N LEU A 166 10.83 -10.40 11.60
CA LEU A 166 10.07 -11.52 12.17
C LEU A 166 10.62 -11.95 13.54
N LYS A 167 11.96 -12.00 13.71
CA LYS A 167 12.59 -12.27 15.01
C LYS A 167 12.26 -11.21 16.08
N ASN A 168 12.22 -9.93 15.69
CA ASN A 168 11.88 -8.85 16.62
C ASN A 168 10.37 -8.85 16.94
N LEU A 169 9.53 -9.18 15.96
CA LEU A 169 8.09 -9.31 16.16
C LEU A 169 7.79 -10.45 17.16
N GLU A 170 8.45 -11.59 17.03
CA GLU A 170 8.35 -12.68 18.01
C GLU A 170 8.80 -12.26 19.42
N LYS A 171 9.99 -11.61 19.52
CA LYS A 171 10.54 -11.10 20.79
C LYS A 171 9.65 -10.03 21.44
N SER A 172 8.92 -9.27 20.65
CA SER A 172 8.03 -8.20 21.11
C SER A 172 6.86 -8.72 21.94
N LYS A 173 6.51 -10.01 21.80
CA LYS A 173 5.33 -10.66 22.39
C LYS A 173 4.00 -10.02 21.98
N LEU A 174 3.99 -9.23 20.91
CA LEU A 174 2.74 -8.75 20.32
C LEU A 174 1.91 -9.94 19.84
N LYS A 175 0.60 -9.84 19.97
CA LYS A 175 -0.29 -10.83 19.37
C LYS A 175 -0.16 -10.75 17.85
N VAL A 176 0.25 -11.85 17.24
CA VAL A 176 0.30 -12.00 15.77
C VAL A 176 -0.85 -12.88 15.31
N GLU A 177 -1.53 -12.47 14.28
CA GLU A 177 -2.65 -13.19 13.69
C GLU A 177 -2.39 -13.39 12.19
N THR A 178 -2.53 -14.62 11.70
CA THR A 178 -2.40 -14.96 10.28
C THR A 178 -3.77 -14.92 9.61
N PRO A 179 -3.98 -14.02 8.64
CA PRO A 179 -5.24 -13.89 7.93
C PRO A 179 -5.58 -15.16 7.13
N LYS A 180 -6.89 -15.44 7.02
CA LYS A 180 -7.44 -16.50 6.16
C LYS A 180 -8.39 -15.88 5.15
N VAL A 181 -8.44 -16.42 3.94
CA VAL A 181 -9.39 -15.97 2.91
C VAL A 181 -10.81 -16.01 3.43
N GLY A 182 -11.55 -14.92 3.25
CA GLY A 182 -12.90 -14.73 3.74
C GLY A 182 -13.01 -14.35 5.22
N GLN A 183 -11.89 -14.30 5.96
CA GLN A 183 -11.91 -13.83 7.35
C GLN A 183 -12.28 -12.36 7.41
N VAL A 184 -13.20 -12.03 8.32
CA VAL A 184 -13.67 -10.66 8.56
C VAL A 184 -13.30 -10.22 9.97
N TRP A 185 -12.76 -9.03 10.10
CA TRP A 185 -12.56 -8.33 11.37
C TRP A 185 -13.53 -7.16 11.45
N ASP A 186 -14.40 -7.17 12.43
CA ASP A 186 -15.31 -6.07 12.76
C ASP A 186 -14.71 -5.26 13.93
N PHE A 187 -14.41 -3.99 13.67
CA PHE A 187 -13.91 -3.07 14.69
C PHE A 187 -15.01 -2.19 15.28
N GLY A 188 -16.25 -2.39 14.82
CA GLY A 188 -17.41 -1.61 15.23
C GLY A 188 -17.49 -0.26 14.51
N GLU A 189 -18.50 0.53 14.85
CA GLU A 189 -18.71 1.87 14.33
C GLU A 189 -18.70 1.96 12.77
N GLY A 190 -19.17 0.87 12.11
CA GLY A 190 -19.37 0.85 10.66
C GLY A 190 -18.13 0.54 9.83
N ILE A 191 -17.08 -0.05 10.42
CA ILE A 191 -15.91 -0.52 9.67
C ILE A 191 -15.68 -2.02 9.84
N THR A 192 -15.44 -2.71 8.73
CA THR A 192 -14.98 -4.10 8.69
C THR A 192 -13.85 -4.28 7.68
N PHE A 193 -12.96 -5.22 7.95
CA PHE A 193 -11.89 -5.65 7.05
C PHE A 193 -12.12 -7.10 6.65
N GLU A 194 -12.00 -7.43 5.38
CA GLU A 194 -12.08 -8.78 4.85
C GLU A 194 -10.81 -9.14 4.11
N CYS A 195 -10.24 -10.33 4.39
CA CYS A 195 -9.11 -10.88 3.65
C CYS A 195 -9.63 -11.53 2.36
N LEU A 196 -9.15 -11.09 1.19
CA LEU A 196 -9.67 -11.56 -0.10
C LEU A 196 -8.88 -12.72 -0.71
N ASN A 197 -7.59 -12.81 -0.46
CA ASN A 197 -6.71 -13.78 -1.13
C ASN A 197 -5.68 -14.38 -0.18
N ASP A 198 -4.95 -15.36 -0.69
CA ASP A 198 -3.76 -15.95 -0.10
C ASP A 198 -2.61 -15.90 -1.11
N TYR A 199 -1.38 -16.04 -0.64
CA TYR A 199 -0.25 -16.18 -1.55
C TYR A 199 -0.27 -17.55 -2.28
N ASP A 200 0.42 -17.60 -3.40
CA ASP A 200 0.56 -18.80 -4.21
C ASP A 200 2.05 -19.09 -4.46
N LEU A 201 2.57 -20.18 -3.89
CA LEU A 201 3.99 -20.57 -3.99
C LEU A 201 4.40 -20.99 -5.40
N THR A 202 3.48 -21.06 -6.35
CA THR A 202 3.82 -21.26 -7.77
C THR A 202 4.26 -19.97 -8.45
N MET A 203 3.96 -18.81 -7.86
CA MET A 203 4.30 -17.48 -8.37
C MET A 203 5.71 -17.06 -7.92
N LYS A 204 6.75 -17.59 -8.59
CA LYS A 204 8.14 -17.31 -8.24
C LYS A 204 8.66 -15.96 -8.71
N GLY A 205 8.11 -15.42 -9.80
CA GLY A 205 8.48 -14.08 -10.30
C GLY A 205 7.78 -12.98 -9.53
N ASN A 206 8.54 -11.97 -9.05
CA ASN A 206 8.01 -10.87 -8.23
C ASN A 206 7.20 -11.42 -7.04
N SER A 207 7.77 -12.42 -6.37
CA SER A 207 7.06 -13.33 -5.46
C SER A 207 6.50 -12.61 -4.24
N ILE A 208 7.30 -11.73 -3.63
CA ILE A 208 6.90 -10.97 -2.44
C ILE A 208 5.73 -10.04 -2.78
N ASN A 209 5.79 -9.32 -3.91
CA ASN A 209 4.67 -8.49 -4.37
C ASN A 209 3.43 -9.33 -4.64
N ASN A 210 3.57 -10.43 -5.39
CA ASN A 210 2.46 -11.34 -5.70
C ASN A 210 1.91 -12.06 -4.45
N SER A 211 2.61 -12.01 -3.32
CA SER A 211 2.11 -12.51 -2.03
C SER A 211 1.29 -11.51 -1.24
N SER A 212 1.10 -10.30 -1.73
CA SER A 212 0.31 -9.27 -1.03
C SER A 212 -1.08 -9.79 -0.68
N ILE A 213 -1.43 -9.70 0.60
CA ILE A 213 -2.78 -9.94 1.08
C ILE A 213 -3.61 -8.70 0.79
N CYS A 214 -4.63 -8.86 -0.05
CA CYS A 214 -5.57 -7.80 -0.38
C CYS A 214 -6.67 -7.75 0.68
N TYR A 215 -6.97 -6.56 1.16
CA TYR A 215 -8.03 -6.33 2.12
C TYR A 215 -9.15 -5.51 1.50
N ARG A 216 -10.38 -6.01 1.63
CA ARG A 216 -11.58 -5.24 1.35
C ARG A 216 -12.08 -4.62 2.63
N VAL A 217 -12.13 -3.31 2.67
CA VAL A 217 -12.59 -2.55 3.83
C VAL A 217 -13.96 -1.98 3.52
N MET A 218 -14.94 -2.29 4.36
CA MET A 218 -16.23 -1.60 4.34
C MET A 218 -16.19 -0.50 5.38
N ASN A 219 -16.48 0.73 5.00
CA ASN A 219 -16.45 1.89 5.89
C ASN A 219 -17.57 2.87 5.54
N GLY A 220 -18.49 3.09 6.46
CA GLY A 220 -19.60 4.04 6.27
C GLY A 220 -20.38 3.83 4.97
N GLY A 221 -20.70 2.58 4.63
CA GLY A 221 -21.46 2.19 3.43
C GLY A 221 -20.63 2.26 2.12
N LYS A 222 -19.33 2.48 2.18
CA LYS A 222 -18.42 2.50 1.04
C LYS A 222 -17.40 1.38 1.14
N SER A 223 -17.01 0.83 -0.02
CA SER A 223 -16.00 -0.22 -0.13
C SER A 223 -14.65 0.34 -0.57
N ILE A 224 -13.59 -0.13 0.08
CA ILE A 224 -12.21 0.26 -0.19
C ILE A 224 -11.42 -1.02 -0.45
N LEU A 225 -10.68 -1.08 -1.55
CA LEU A 225 -9.79 -2.18 -1.86
C LEU A 225 -8.34 -1.74 -1.65
N VAL A 226 -7.67 -2.37 -0.68
CA VAL A 226 -6.24 -2.24 -0.47
C VAL A 226 -5.58 -3.45 -1.10
N THR A 227 -4.83 -3.23 -2.17
CA THR A 227 -4.26 -4.29 -3.01
C THR A 227 -2.85 -4.70 -2.60
N GLY A 228 -2.18 -3.90 -1.74
CA GLY A 228 -0.72 -4.01 -1.63
C GLY A 228 -0.09 -3.87 -3.02
N ASP A 229 0.83 -4.75 -3.33
CA ASP A 229 1.64 -4.66 -4.54
C ASP A 229 1.42 -5.84 -5.50
N ILE A 230 0.22 -6.46 -5.47
CA ILE A 230 -0.06 -7.57 -6.38
C ILE A 230 0.29 -7.22 -7.82
N GLY A 231 0.99 -8.13 -8.49
CA GLY A 231 1.23 -8.07 -9.92
C GLY A 231 0.09 -8.68 -10.74
N TRP A 232 0.26 -8.73 -12.05
CA TRP A 232 -0.71 -9.34 -12.97
C TRP A 232 -1.07 -10.78 -12.63
N PRO A 233 -0.11 -11.68 -12.28
CA PRO A 233 -0.45 -13.07 -11.99
C PRO A 233 -1.43 -13.22 -10.83
N MET A 234 -1.23 -12.47 -9.74
CA MET A 234 -2.13 -12.51 -8.59
C MET A 234 -3.45 -11.80 -8.90
N ALA A 235 -3.44 -10.69 -9.64
CA ALA A 235 -4.65 -10.01 -10.10
C ALA A 235 -5.54 -10.95 -10.96
N ASP A 236 -4.94 -11.65 -11.92
CA ASP A 236 -5.66 -12.62 -12.77
C ASP A 236 -6.19 -13.82 -11.96
N LYS A 237 -5.41 -14.30 -10.98
CA LYS A 237 -5.88 -15.34 -10.05
C LYS A 237 -7.08 -14.86 -9.24
N MET A 238 -7.05 -13.65 -8.70
CA MET A 238 -8.19 -13.09 -7.95
C MET A 238 -9.43 -12.93 -8.82
N LEU A 239 -9.27 -12.51 -10.08
CA LEU A 239 -10.39 -12.43 -11.05
C LEU A 239 -11.02 -13.79 -11.34
N LYS A 240 -10.22 -14.86 -11.30
CA LYS A 240 -10.69 -16.23 -11.50
C LYS A 240 -11.36 -16.81 -10.26
N ASP A 241 -10.79 -16.55 -9.08
CA ASP A 241 -11.15 -17.24 -7.84
C ASP A 241 -12.27 -16.53 -7.06
N LEU A 242 -12.48 -15.23 -7.29
CA LEU A 242 -13.43 -14.41 -6.56
C LEU A 242 -14.57 -13.92 -7.46
N PRO A 243 -15.80 -13.89 -6.95
CA PRO A 243 -16.89 -13.26 -7.66
C PRO A 243 -16.67 -11.74 -7.77
N PRO A 244 -17.08 -11.10 -8.88
CA PRO A 244 -16.81 -9.68 -9.15
C PRO A 244 -17.23 -8.72 -8.03
N GLU A 245 -18.30 -9.02 -7.30
CA GLU A 245 -18.80 -8.20 -6.19
C GLU A 245 -17.85 -8.13 -4.98
N LYS A 246 -16.95 -9.12 -4.83
CA LYS A 246 -15.89 -9.09 -3.81
C LYS A 246 -14.74 -8.15 -4.20
N ILE A 247 -14.50 -8.01 -5.50
CA ILE A 247 -13.42 -7.16 -6.05
C ILE A 247 -13.91 -5.73 -6.27
N LYS A 248 -15.16 -5.56 -6.73
CA LYS A 248 -15.75 -4.25 -6.97
C LYS A 248 -15.69 -3.37 -5.73
N SER A 249 -15.15 -2.15 -5.88
CA SER A 249 -14.93 -1.23 -4.76
C SER A 249 -15.04 0.22 -5.17
N ASP A 250 -15.59 1.06 -4.28
CA ASP A 250 -15.73 2.50 -4.51
C ASP A 250 -14.38 3.22 -4.54
N ILE A 251 -13.44 2.75 -3.72
CA ILE A 251 -12.07 3.28 -3.62
C ILE A 251 -11.09 2.13 -3.87
N VAL A 252 -10.03 2.39 -4.62
CA VAL A 252 -8.91 1.46 -4.78
C VAL A 252 -7.58 2.16 -4.48
N PHE A 253 -6.73 1.53 -3.68
CA PHE A 253 -5.31 1.84 -3.64
C PHE A 253 -4.67 1.14 -4.84
N LEU A 254 -4.05 1.93 -5.73
CA LEU A 254 -3.45 1.37 -6.93
C LEU A 254 -2.27 0.48 -6.56
N SER A 255 -2.33 -0.74 -7.06
CA SER A 255 -1.36 -1.77 -6.77
C SER A 255 0.06 -1.37 -7.15
N HIS A 256 1.02 -1.75 -6.34
CA HIS A 256 2.44 -1.54 -6.56
C HIS A 256 2.73 -0.06 -6.87
N HIS A 257 2.21 0.83 -6.03
CA HIS A 257 2.35 2.28 -6.11
C HIS A 257 1.91 2.89 -7.45
N GLY A 258 0.99 2.23 -8.18
CA GLY A 258 0.51 2.69 -9.49
C GLY A 258 1.50 2.49 -10.62
N GLN A 259 2.43 1.53 -10.50
CA GLN A 259 3.36 1.15 -11.56
C GLN A 259 3.03 -0.25 -12.14
N ASN A 260 3.97 -1.21 -12.07
CA ASN A 260 3.87 -2.58 -12.61
C ASN A 260 3.02 -3.51 -11.71
N GLY A 261 1.91 -3.03 -11.18
CA GLY A 261 0.99 -3.77 -10.32
C GLY A 261 -0.06 -4.57 -11.08
N ALA A 262 -1.31 -4.56 -10.61
CA ALA A 262 -2.43 -5.22 -11.27
C ALA A 262 -2.68 -4.67 -12.69
N ASN A 263 -3.25 -5.52 -13.56
CA ASN A 263 -3.53 -5.17 -14.94
C ASN A 263 -4.85 -4.40 -15.12
N LYS A 264 -5.09 -3.91 -16.34
CA LYS A 264 -6.30 -3.16 -16.68
C LYS A 264 -7.59 -3.95 -16.41
N ASN A 265 -7.61 -5.25 -16.77
CA ASN A 265 -8.80 -6.10 -16.59
C ASN A 265 -9.22 -6.16 -15.11
N PHE A 266 -8.25 -6.19 -14.20
CA PHE A 266 -8.53 -6.14 -12.77
C PHE A 266 -9.25 -4.84 -12.38
N TYR A 267 -8.74 -3.69 -12.83
CA TYR A 267 -9.36 -2.40 -12.53
C TYR A 267 -10.72 -2.21 -13.23
N GLU A 268 -10.97 -2.85 -14.37
CA GLU A 268 -12.29 -2.89 -15.01
C GLU A 268 -13.34 -3.57 -14.14
N VAL A 269 -12.96 -4.61 -13.40
CA VAL A 269 -13.84 -5.29 -12.42
C VAL A 269 -13.94 -4.48 -11.12
N VAL A 270 -12.84 -3.91 -10.61
CA VAL A 270 -12.87 -3.02 -9.43
C VAL A 270 -13.82 -1.85 -9.69
N LYS A 271 -13.77 -1.25 -10.85
CA LYS A 271 -14.61 -0.12 -11.30
C LYS A 271 -14.68 1.01 -10.27
N PRO A 272 -13.57 1.59 -9.85
CA PRO A 272 -13.51 2.52 -8.73
C PRO A 272 -14.09 3.90 -9.09
N GLU A 273 -14.70 4.55 -8.11
CA GLU A 273 -15.03 5.97 -8.17
C GLU A 273 -13.81 6.84 -7.83
N ILE A 274 -12.98 6.34 -6.92
CA ILE A 274 -11.79 7.01 -6.41
C ILE A 274 -10.58 6.10 -6.53
N CYS A 275 -9.46 6.63 -7.05
CA CYS A 275 -8.16 6.00 -6.98
C CYS A 275 -7.26 6.73 -5.99
N VAL A 276 -6.53 5.97 -5.18
CA VAL A 276 -5.45 6.43 -4.34
C VAL A 276 -4.14 5.96 -4.97
N TRP A 277 -3.23 6.89 -5.20
CA TRP A 277 -1.91 6.66 -5.74
C TRP A 277 -0.88 6.77 -4.60
N PRO A 278 -0.44 5.68 -4.00
CA PRO A 278 0.66 5.69 -3.03
C PRO A 278 2.01 5.84 -3.79
N THR A 279 2.14 6.94 -4.53
CA THR A 279 3.11 7.15 -5.60
C THR A 279 3.91 8.43 -5.32
N PRO A 280 5.21 8.38 -5.14
CA PRO A 280 6.04 9.57 -5.01
C PRO A 280 6.12 10.33 -6.34
N ARG A 281 6.57 11.58 -6.27
CA ARG A 281 6.55 12.48 -7.44
C ARG A 281 7.38 11.95 -8.60
N TRP A 282 8.57 11.41 -8.33
CA TRP A 282 9.45 10.88 -9.37
C TRP A 282 8.83 9.69 -10.12
N LEU A 283 8.10 8.81 -9.42
CA LEU A 283 7.41 7.68 -10.03
C LEU A 283 6.15 8.14 -10.78
N TRP A 284 5.42 9.11 -10.24
CA TRP A 284 4.30 9.74 -10.94
C TRP A 284 4.71 10.36 -12.26
N ASP A 285 5.82 11.10 -12.28
CA ASP A 285 6.35 11.71 -13.50
C ASP A 285 7.01 10.67 -14.42
N ASN A 286 7.04 9.38 -14.02
CA ASN A 286 7.75 8.30 -14.69
C ASN A 286 9.20 8.73 -14.99
N GLY A 287 9.90 9.12 -13.91
CA GLY A 287 11.23 9.74 -13.98
C GLY A 287 12.26 8.82 -14.63
N GLY A 288 13.09 9.40 -15.48
CA GLY A 288 14.23 8.82 -16.15
C GLY A 288 15.17 9.99 -16.50
N ASP A 289 15.81 9.97 -17.67
CA ASP A 289 16.66 11.10 -18.12
C ASP A 289 15.84 12.37 -18.35
N CYS A 290 14.55 12.23 -18.65
CA CYS A 290 13.57 13.30 -18.68
C CYS A 290 12.20 12.80 -18.22
N PRO A 291 11.25 13.70 -17.84
CA PRO A 291 9.91 13.29 -17.44
C PRO A 291 9.22 12.41 -18.49
N GLY A 292 8.69 11.27 -18.07
CA GLY A 292 8.01 10.29 -18.92
C GLY A 292 8.91 9.25 -19.58
N SER A 293 10.24 9.35 -19.47
CA SER A 293 11.19 8.41 -20.09
C SER A 293 11.57 7.20 -19.21
N GLY A 294 11.07 7.16 -17.97
CA GLY A 294 11.34 6.05 -17.06
C GLY A 294 10.69 4.73 -17.49
N PRO A 295 11.17 3.61 -16.93
CA PRO A 295 10.75 2.27 -17.34
C PRO A 295 9.41 1.83 -16.74
N TRP A 296 8.78 2.66 -15.91
CA TRP A 296 7.60 2.29 -15.13
C TRP A 296 6.32 2.34 -15.95
N LEU A 297 5.37 1.46 -15.65
CA LEU A 297 4.07 1.44 -16.34
C LEU A 297 3.08 2.53 -15.83
N THR A 298 3.52 3.45 -14.98
CA THR A 298 2.69 4.50 -14.39
C THR A 298 1.87 5.29 -15.41
N ASN A 299 2.45 5.60 -16.57
CA ASN A 299 1.74 6.31 -17.63
C ASN A 299 0.59 5.48 -18.23
N TYR A 300 0.74 4.17 -18.34
CA TYR A 300 -0.35 3.27 -18.76
C TYR A 300 -1.45 3.20 -17.72
N VAL A 301 -1.09 3.08 -16.45
CA VAL A 301 -2.08 3.05 -15.36
C VAL A 301 -2.87 4.36 -15.32
N LYS A 302 -2.23 5.52 -15.56
CA LYS A 302 -2.93 6.81 -15.69
C LYS A 302 -3.94 6.79 -16.84
N CYS A 303 -3.54 6.27 -18.03
CA CYS A 303 -4.45 6.11 -19.15
C CYS A 303 -5.63 5.22 -18.80
N TRP A 304 -5.39 4.08 -18.15
CA TRP A 304 -6.46 3.17 -17.74
C TRP A 304 -7.45 3.84 -16.78
N MET A 305 -6.96 4.60 -15.79
CA MET A 305 -7.85 5.31 -14.86
C MET A 305 -8.68 6.38 -15.57
N GLN A 306 -8.12 7.04 -16.58
CA GLN A 306 -8.84 7.99 -17.43
C GLN A 306 -9.91 7.29 -18.29
N GLU A 307 -9.57 6.19 -18.95
CA GLU A 307 -10.50 5.38 -19.76
C GLU A 307 -11.64 4.79 -18.94
N LEU A 308 -11.37 4.37 -17.70
CA LEU A 308 -12.37 3.88 -16.75
C LEU A 308 -13.26 5.00 -16.18
N GLY A 309 -12.96 6.25 -16.49
CA GLY A 309 -13.77 7.38 -16.04
C GLY A 309 -13.70 7.62 -14.53
N VAL A 310 -12.56 7.31 -13.90
CA VAL A 310 -12.36 7.53 -12.45
C VAL A 310 -12.58 9.00 -12.11
N LYS A 311 -13.52 9.29 -11.23
CA LYS A 311 -13.99 10.65 -10.96
C LYS A 311 -13.00 11.46 -10.12
N ARG A 312 -12.25 10.81 -9.23
CA ARG A 312 -11.33 11.47 -8.29
C ARG A 312 -10.08 10.64 -8.09
N GLN A 313 -8.94 11.31 -8.05
CA GLN A 313 -7.65 10.69 -7.84
C GLN A 313 -6.88 11.43 -6.75
N PHE A 314 -6.34 10.68 -5.78
CA PHE A 314 -5.48 11.20 -4.71
C PHE A 314 -4.05 10.76 -4.98
N LEU A 315 -3.21 11.67 -5.43
CA LEU A 315 -1.77 11.44 -5.55
C LEU A 315 -1.11 11.77 -4.20
N LEU A 316 -0.49 10.77 -3.57
CA LEU A 316 0.10 10.90 -2.25
C LEU A 316 1.51 11.51 -2.28
N THR A 317 1.67 12.64 -2.98
CA THR A 317 2.82 13.54 -2.78
C THR A 317 2.60 14.46 -1.57
N LYS A 318 1.44 14.37 -0.94
CA LYS A 318 1.04 14.98 0.34
C LYS A 318 -0.05 14.15 0.98
N ASP A 319 -0.15 14.24 2.29
CA ASP A 319 -1.18 13.53 3.05
C ASP A 319 -2.59 13.96 2.62
N ALA A 320 -3.51 13.01 2.66
CA ALA A 320 -4.92 13.22 2.36
C ALA A 320 -5.82 12.49 3.37
N ALA A 321 -7.08 12.95 3.53
CA ALA A 321 -8.03 12.26 4.37
C ALA A 321 -9.45 12.32 3.79
N LEU A 322 -10.16 11.20 3.95
CA LEU A 322 -11.58 11.05 3.69
C LEU A 322 -12.30 10.73 5.01
N GLY A 323 -13.39 11.42 5.28
CA GLY A 323 -14.15 11.22 6.52
C GLY A 323 -15.65 11.17 6.31
N PRO A 324 -16.41 10.98 7.40
CA PRO A 324 -17.86 11.03 7.36
C PRO A 324 -18.40 12.35 6.82
N LYS A 325 -19.49 12.28 6.08
CA LYS A 325 -20.33 13.44 5.77
C LYS A 325 -20.98 13.93 7.07
N LYS A 326 -21.06 15.23 7.23
CA LYS A 326 -21.78 15.85 8.35
C LYS A 326 -23.27 15.70 8.15
#